data_4c9b38c5b17e7b0d8b0770e63fef2f21
#
_entry.id   4c9b38c5b17e7b0d8b0770e63fef2f21
#
_cell.length_a   1.000
_cell.length_b   1.000
_cell.length_c   1.000
_cell.angle_alpha   90.00
_cell.angle_beta   90.00
_cell.angle_gamma   90.00
#
_symmetry.space_group_name_H-M   'P 1'
#
loop_
_entity.id
_entity.type
_entity.pdbx_description
1 polymer ?
#
loop_
_entity_poly.entity_id
_entity_poly.type
_entity_poly.pdbx_seq_one_letter_code
_entity_poly.pdbx_strand_id
1 'polypeptide(L)'
;MMRRITVTVAITGLILCALSSTVGAEQKLGYIDSQVLREKLPEFKDVQRKLERLEQQYTQEATDRQSKLLRMQEDFRKQELLMSEARKAEMQEQFDDSVRQLQEFTQQKLGPNGELFRKNMELSSPIFDKINSALEVLAKDEYYDFIFDVAAGGAIVYADPERFNLTDKLIEKLEELKEEQEKAK
;
A
#
# COMPACT_ATOMS: atom_id res chain seq x y z
N MET A 1 18.27 47.69 60.22
CA MET A 1 19.02 46.84 59.25
C MET A 1 18.22 45.64 58.72
N MET A 2 17.39 44.97 59.53
CA MET A 2 16.60 43.79 59.13
C MET A 2 15.59 44.03 57.97
N ARG A 3 14.95 45.19 57.86
CA ARG A 3 13.91 45.50 56.85
C ARG A 3 14.45 45.63 55.39
N ARG A 4 15.74 45.94 55.22
CA ARG A 4 16.38 46.01 53.89
C ARG A 4 16.82 44.62 53.37
N ILE A 5 17.13 43.68 54.27
CA ILE A 5 17.54 42.30 53.94
C ILE A 5 16.34 41.50 53.47
N THR A 6 15.15 41.68 54.08
CA THR A 6 13.93 40.99 53.69
C THR A 6 13.42 41.37 52.29
N VAL A 7 13.56 42.64 51.91
CA VAL A 7 13.17 43.12 50.59
C VAL A 7 14.09 42.59 49.49
N THR A 8 15.41 42.52 49.77
CA THR A 8 16.39 41.99 48.82
C THR A 8 16.19 40.50 48.54
N VAL A 9 15.90 39.70 49.58
CA VAL A 9 15.63 38.25 49.43
C VAL A 9 14.33 38.00 48.68
N ALA A 10 13.28 38.83 48.88
CA ALA A 10 12.01 38.72 48.14
C ALA A 10 12.15 39.03 46.65
N ILE A 11 12.98 40.03 46.29
CA ILE A 11 13.22 40.39 44.88
C ILE A 11 14.06 39.32 44.18
N THR A 12 15.06 38.73 44.85
CA THR A 12 15.89 37.65 44.28
C THR A 12 15.08 36.38 44.05
N GLY A 13 14.13 36.05 44.95
CA GLY A 13 13.20 34.92 44.78
C GLY A 13 12.21 35.12 43.62
N LEU A 14 11.74 36.32 43.36
CA LEU A 14 10.83 36.65 42.28
C LEU A 14 11.49 36.59 40.89
N ILE A 15 12.79 36.97 40.82
CA ILE A 15 13.55 36.90 39.55
C ILE A 15 13.90 35.44 39.18
N LEU A 16 14.09 34.56 40.16
CA LEU A 16 14.38 33.13 39.91
C LEU A 16 13.15 32.37 39.40
N CYS A 17 11.92 32.76 39.78
CA CYS A 17 10.68 32.19 39.28
C CYS A 17 10.35 32.63 37.83
N ALA A 18 10.85 33.79 37.37
CA ALA A 18 10.59 34.29 36.02
C ALA A 18 11.45 33.61 34.94
N LEU A 19 12.45 32.80 35.31
CA LEU A 19 13.32 32.04 34.42
C LEU A 19 12.82 30.60 34.16
N SER A 20 11.66 30.25 34.63
CA SER A 20 10.97 29.01 34.23
C SER A 20 10.36 29.22 32.83
N SER A 21 11.22 29.46 31.85
CA SER A 21 10.84 29.31 30.44
C SER A 21 10.40 27.87 30.29
N THR A 22 9.11 27.63 30.14
CA THR A 22 8.61 26.36 29.63
C THR A 22 9.22 26.19 28.26
N VAL A 23 10.31 25.45 28.16
CA VAL A 23 10.78 24.89 26.88
C VAL A 23 9.67 23.95 26.48
N GLY A 24 8.64 24.50 25.82
CA GLY A 24 7.69 23.70 25.08
C GLY A 24 8.53 22.96 24.05
N ALA A 25 8.63 21.64 24.19
CA ALA A 25 9.25 20.82 23.16
C ALA A 25 8.46 21.07 21.87
N GLU A 26 9.03 21.82 20.95
CA GLU A 26 8.46 22.05 19.63
C GLU A 26 8.50 20.71 18.90
N GLN A 27 7.32 20.11 18.70
CA GLN A 27 7.22 18.83 17.99
C GLN A 27 7.56 19.04 16.52
N LYS A 28 8.51 18.26 16.01
CA LYS A 28 8.89 18.29 14.60
C LYS A 28 8.00 17.34 13.83
N LEU A 29 7.17 17.91 12.96
CA LEU A 29 6.22 17.20 12.14
C LEU A 29 6.69 17.15 10.69
N GLY A 30 6.33 16.06 10.00
CA GLY A 30 6.55 15.92 8.56
C GLY A 30 5.44 15.09 7.92
N TYR A 31 5.41 15.06 6.59
CA TYR A 31 4.56 14.15 5.86
C TYR A 31 5.25 13.58 4.63
N ILE A 32 4.78 12.42 4.21
CA ILE A 32 5.10 11.80 2.92
C ILE A 32 3.82 11.65 2.11
N ASP A 33 3.98 11.50 0.81
CA ASP A 33 2.91 11.12 -0.13
C ASP A 33 3.21 9.72 -0.68
N SER A 34 2.50 8.72 -0.17
CA SER A 34 2.68 7.34 -0.62
C SER A 34 2.21 7.10 -2.05
N GLN A 35 1.37 7.97 -2.63
CA GLN A 35 1.02 7.90 -4.04
C GLN A 35 2.22 8.31 -4.91
N VAL A 36 2.89 9.39 -4.56
CA VAL A 36 4.13 9.83 -5.25
C VAL A 36 5.21 8.76 -5.14
N LEU A 37 5.36 8.10 -3.98
CA LEU A 37 6.29 6.97 -3.82
C LEU A 37 5.97 5.83 -4.79
N ARG A 38 4.70 5.45 -4.92
CA ARG A 38 4.27 4.40 -5.88
C ARG A 38 4.59 4.78 -7.34
N GLU A 39 4.48 6.05 -7.68
CA GLU A 39 4.75 6.53 -9.03
C GLU A 39 6.26 6.64 -9.33
N LYS A 40 7.06 7.04 -8.34
CA LYS A 40 8.50 7.31 -8.52
C LYS A 40 9.36 6.06 -8.34
N LEU A 41 9.05 5.19 -7.37
CA LEU A 41 9.89 4.02 -7.07
C LEU A 41 9.79 2.95 -8.16
N PRO A 42 10.93 2.52 -8.75
CA PRO A 42 10.95 1.52 -9.82
C PRO A 42 10.42 0.16 -9.38
N GLU A 43 10.60 -0.20 -8.10
CA GLU A 43 10.11 -1.44 -7.54
C GLU A 43 8.58 -1.58 -7.65
N PHE A 44 7.81 -0.51 -7.41
CA PHE A 44 6.37 -0.53 -7.58
C PHE A 44 5.95 -0.67 -9.05
N LYS A 45 6.69 -0.04 -9.99
CA LYS A 45 6.47 -0.21 -11.43
C LYS A 45 6.71 -1.65 -11.87
N ASP A 46 7.71 -2.31 -11.29
CA ASP A 46 8.00 -3.73 -11.54
C ASP A 46 6.89 -4.63 -11.04
N VAL A 47 6.37 -4.36 -9.84
CA VAL A 47 5.21 -5.08 -9.28
C VAL A 47 4.00 -4.88 -10.19
N GLN A 48 3.70 -3.64 -10.57
CA GLN A 48 2.58 -3.33 -11.47
C GLN A 48 2.68 -4.11 -12.79
N ARG A 49 3.85 -4.11 -13.45
CA ARG A 49 4.05 -4.87 -14.69
C ARG A 49 3.88 -6.38 -14.52
N LYS A 50 4.25 -6.93 -13.36
CA LYS A 50 4.03 -8.35 -13.07
C LYS A 50 2.56 -8.66 -12.87
N LEU A 51 1.84 -7.79 -12.15
CA LEU A 51 0.41 -7.96 -11.90
C LEU A 51 -0.41 -7.80 -13.18
N GLU A 52 -0.10 -6.82 -14.03
CA GLU A 52 -0.75 -6.64 -15.32
C GLU A 52 -0.61 -7.88 -16.24
N ARG A 53 0.58 -8.49 -16.27
CA ARG A 53 0.79 -9.74 -17.03
C ARG A 53 -0.04 -10.89 -16.45
N LEU A 54 -0.09 -11.01 -15.14
CA LEU A 54 -0.84 -12.05 -14.46
C LEU A 54 -2.35 -11.87 -14.67
N GLU A 55 -2.84 -10.64 -14.60
CA GLU A 55 -4.22 -10.28 -14.89
C GLU A 55 -4.59 -10.61 -16.35
N GLN A 56 -3.73 -10.27 -17.30
CA GLN A 56 -3.93 -10.62 -18.71
C GLN A 56 -4.01 -12.14 -18.91
N GLN A 57 -3.13 -12.92 -18.26
CA GLN A 57 -3.17 -14.38 -18.32
C GLN A 57 -4.48 -14.94 -17.79
N TYR A 58 -4.94 -14.48 -16.61
CA TYR A 58 -6.20 -14.95 -16.04
C TYR A 58 -7.43 -14.52 -16.85
N THR A 59 -7.42 -13.31 -17.37
CA THR A 59 -8.50 -12.81 -18.24
C THR A 59 -8.56 -13.61 -19.54
N GLN A 60 -7.40 -13.93 -20.14
CA GLN A 60 -7.36 -14.77 -21.33
C GLN A 60 -7.89 -16.18 -21.04
N GLU A 61 -7.47 -16.79 -19.93
CA GLU A 61 -7.96 -18.13 -19.54
C GLU A 61 -9.47 -18.12 -19.28
N ALA A 62 -9.99 -17.09 -18.62
CA ALA A 62 -11.43 -16.94 -18.41
C ALA A 62 -12.18 -16.82 -19.75
N THR A 63 -11.63 -16.04 -20.69
CA THR A 63 -12.18 -15.89 -22.04
C THR A 63 -12.17 -17.20 -22.83
N ASP A 64 -11.11 -17.99 -22.72
CA ASP A 64 -11.02 -19.31 -23.39
C ASP A 64 -12.03 -20.29 -22.81
N ARG A 65 -12.22 -20.31 -21.49
CA ARG A 65 -13.26 -21.11 -20.80
C ARG A 65 -14.66 -20.68 -21.24
N GLN A 66 -14.92 -19.37 -21.32
CA GLN A 66 -16.19 -18.83 -21.80
C GLN A 66 -16.44 -19.23 -23.26
N SER A 67 -15.43 -19.15 -24.11
CA SER A 67 -15.52 -19.56 -25.51
C SER A 67 -15.80 -21.05 -25.67
N LYS A 68 -15.26 -21.88 -24.77
CA LYS A 68 -15.56 -23.32 -24.70
C LYS A 68 -17.04 -23.56 -24.36
N LEU A 69 -17.57 -22.84 -23.37
CA LEU A 69 -19.00 -22.92 -22.99
C LEU A 69 -19.92 -22.55 -24.15
N LEU A 70 -19.61 -21.48 -24.89
CA LEU A 70 -20.39 -21.07 -26.05
C LEU A 70 -20.39 -22.16 -27.14
N ARG A 71 -19.24 -22.80 -27.41
CA ARG A 71 -19.15 -23.92 -28.35
C ARG A 71 -19.97 -25.13 -27.87
N MET A 72 -19.89 -25.48 -26.58
CA MET A 72 -20.67 -26.58 -26.03
C MET A 72 -22.19 -26.33 -26.19
N GLN A 73 -22.64 -25.10 -25.95
CA GLN A 73 -24.04 -24.71 -26.12
C GLN A 73 -24.47 -24.78 -27.59
N GLU A 74 -23.63 -24.35 -28.51
CA GLU A 74 -23.91 -24.41 -29.93
C GLU A 74 -23.98 -25.86 -30.44
N ASP A 75 -23.04 -26.71 -30.03
CA ASP A 75 -23.01 -28.13 -30.39
C ASP A 75 -24.21 -28.88 -29.81
N PHE A 76 -24.61 -28.60 -28.56
CA PHE A 76 -25.81 -29.14 -27.97
C PHE A 76 -27.05 -28.78 -28.84
N ARG A 77 -27.21 -27.49 -29.15
CA ARG A 77 -28.36 -27.01 -29.95
C ARG A 77 -28.44 -27.68 -31.35
N LYS A 78 -27.30 -27.92 -32.00
CA LYS A 78 -27.25 -28.57 -33.31
C LYS A 78 -27.65 -30.05 -33.27
N GLN A 79 -27.38 -30.72 -32.16
CA GLN A 79 -27.54 -32.16 -32.03
C GLN A 79 -28.75 -32.59 -31.19
N GLU A 80 -29.38 -31.65 -30.50
CA GLU A 80 -30.43 -31.89 -29.46
C GLU A 80 -31.58 -32.81 -30.00
N LEU A 81 -32.01 -32.55 -31.23
CA LEU A 81 -33.12 -33.34 -31.84
C LEU A 81 -32.73 -34.79 -32.15
N LEU A 82 -31.45 -35.09 -32.23
CA LEU A 82 -30.91 -36.43 -32.54
C LEU A 82 -30.45 -37.20 -31.29
N MET A 83 -30.44 -36.52 -30.13
CA MET A 83 -29.94 -37.10 -28.88
C MET A 83 -31.01 -37.87 -28.11
N SER A 84 -30.60 -38.94 -27.43
CA SER A 84 -31.38 -39.56 -26.41
C SER A 84 -31.49 -38.67 -25.15
N GLU A 85 -32.55 -38.85 -24.35
CA GLU A 85 -32.70 -38.08 -23.09
C GLU A 85 -31.53 -38.30 -22.13
N ALA A 86 -30.95 -39.50 -22.07
CA ALA A 86 -29.76 -39.76 -21.26
C ALA A 86 -28.55 -38.91 -21.74
N ARG A 87 -28.37 -38.78 -23.06
CA ARG A 87 -27.25 -37.96 -23.63
C ARG A 87 -27.49 -36.48 -23.42
N LYS A 88 -28.70 -35.99 -23.51
CA LYS A 88 -29.05 -34.61 -23.17
C LYS A 88 -28.70 -34.29 -21.71
N ALA A 89 -29.12 -35.17 -20.77
CA ALA A 89 -28.84 -35.01 -19.35
C ALA A 89 -27.30 -34.96 -19.07
N GLU A 90 -26.55 -35.87 -19.68
CA GLU A 90 -25.07 -35.88 -19.56
C GLU A 90 -24.43 -34.58 -20.06
N MET A 91 -24.88 -34.09 -21.23
CA MET A 91 -24.32 -32.84 -21.76
C MET A 91 -24.71 -31.62 -20.94
N GLN A 92 -25.92 -31.60 -20.36
CA GLN A 92 -26.36 -30.56 -19.46
C GLN A 92 -25.46 -30.53 -18.20
N GLU A 93 -25.23 -31.69 -17.60
CA GLU A 93 -24.35 -31.81 -16.43
C GLU A 93 -22.92 -31.31 -16.73
N GLN A 94 -22.36 -31.69 -17.87
CA GLN A 94 -21.02 -31.22 -18.31
C GLN A 94 -21.00 -29.70 -18.53
N PHE A 95 -22.07 -29.13 -19.06
CA PHE A 95 -22.20 -27.68 -19.24
C PHE A 95 -22.27 -26.97 -17.90
N ASP A 96 -23.11 -27.43 -16.98
CA ASP A 96 -23.29 -26.86 -15.65
C ASP A 96 -21.99 -26.94 -14.83
N ASP A 97 -21.25 -28.05 -14.92
CA ASP A 97 -19.93 -28.18 -14.32
C ASP A 97 -18.92 -27.19 -14.91
N SER A 98 -18.95 -27.00 -16.22
CA SER A 98 -18.04 -26.04 -16.88
C SER A 98 -18.38 -24.59 -16.50
N VAL A 99 -19.66 -24.26 -16.34
CA VAL A 99 -20.10 -22.94 -15.83
C VAL A 99 -19.57 -22.74 -14.40
N ARG A 100 -19.75 -23.73 -13.52
CA ARG A 100 -19.26 -23.67 -12.14
C ARG A 100 -17.74 -23.47 -12.11
N GLN A 101 -17.00 -24.26 -12.89
CA GLN A 101 -15.54 -24.13 -12.99
C GLN A 101 -15.08 -22.74 -13.46
N LEU A 102 -15.80 -22.11 -14.40
CA LEU A 102 -15.50 -20.75 -14.84
C LEU A 102 -15.75 -19.73 -13.72
N GLN A 103 -16.86 -19.88 -12.99
CA GLN A 103 -17.20 -19.00 -11.86
C GLN A 103 -16.17 -19.13 -10.73
N GLU A 104 -15.83 -20.36 -10.37
CA GLU A 104 -14.81 -20.64 -9.35
C GLU A 104 -13.43 -20.08 -9.77
N PHE A 105 -13.02 -20.30 -11.01
CA PHE A 105 -11.77 -19.77 -11.54
C PHE A 105 -11.73 -18.24 -11.44
N THR A 106 -12.78 -17.57 -11.91
CA THR A 106 -12.88 -16.11 -11.90
C THR A 106 -12.83 -15.57 -10.47
N GLN A 107 -13.58 -16.20 -9.56
CA GLN A 107 -13.58 -15.81 -8.13
C GLN A 107 -12.22 -16.03 -7.47
N GLN A 108 -11.58 -17.17 -7.72
CA GLN A 108 -10.29 -17.53 -7.12
C GLN A 108 -9.13 -16.70 -7.68
N LYS A 109 -9.17 -16.33 -8.97
CA LYS A 109 -8.06 -15.63 -9.64
C LYS A 109 -8.24 -14.11 -9.61
N LEU A 110 -9.41 -13.63 -9.98
CA LEU A 110 -9.71 -12.21 -10.22
C LEU A 110 -10.65 -11.60 -9.16
N GLY A 111 -11.22 -12.40 -8.26
CA GLY A 111 -12.12 -11.92 -7.20
C GLY A 111 -11.44 -10.98 -6.21
N PRO A 112 -12.21 -10.26 -5.37
CA PRO A 112 -11.69 -9.24 -4.42
C PRO A 112 -10.58 -9.74 -3.48
N ASN A 113 -10.62 -11.04 -3.11
CA ASN A 113 -9.59 -11.71 -2.30
C ASN A 113 -8.92 -12.84 -3.11
N GLY A 114 -8.93 -12.73 -4.43
CA GLY A 114 -8.39 -13.70 -5.36
C GLY A 114 -6.87 -13.75 -5.36
N GLU A 115 -6.33 -14.59 -6.23
CA GLU A 115 -4.88 -14.77 -6.33
C GLU A 115 -4.16 -13.49 -6.76
N LEU A 116 -4.75 -12.72 -7.68
CA LEU A 116 -4.18 -11.45 -8.12
C LEU A 116 -4.00 -10.46 -6.95
N PHE A 117 -5.02 -10.35 -6.09
CA PHE A 117 -4.94 -9.53 -4.88
C PHE A 117 -3.84 -10.03 -3.92
N ARG A 118 -3.78 -11.35 -3.65
CA ARG A 118 -2.75 -11.92 -2.78
C ARG A 118 -1.34 -11.71 -3.34
N LYS A 119 -1.17 -11.84 -4.66
CA LYS A 119 0.11 -11.56 -5.33
C LYS A 119 0.50 -10.09 -5.24
N ASN A 120 -0.45 -9.17 -5.32
CA ASN A 120 -0.18 -7.76 -5.09
C ASN A 120 0.36 -7.52 -3.66
N MET A 121 -0.30 -8.07 -2.65
CA MET A 121 0.16 -7.95 -1.25
C MET A 121 1.56 -8.57 -1.06
N GLU A 122 1.77 -9.79 -1.58
CA GLU A 122 3.05 -10.51 -1.49
C GLU A 122 4.21 -9.72 -2.12
N LEU A 123 3.99 -9.17 -3.32
CA LEU A 123 5.02 -8.45 -4.06
C LEU A 123 5.27 -7.04 -3.52
N SER A 124 4.26 -6.40 -2.95
CA SER A 124 4.36 -5.03 -2.41
C SER A 124 4.89 -4.99 -0.98
N SER A 125 4.65 -6.04 -0.17
CA SER A 125 5.08 -6.07 1.24
C SER A 125 6.56 -5.75 1.45
N PRO A 126 7.52 -6.36 0.71
CA PRO A 126 8.94 -6.04 0.89
C PRO A 126 9.30 -4.59 0.58
N ILE A 127 8.52 -3.93 -0.30
CA ILE A 127 8.73 -2.52 -0.64
C ILE A 127 8.28 -1.64 0.53
N PHE A 128 7.11 -1.95 1.12
CA PHE A 128 6.64 -1.24 2.32
C PHE A 128 7.59 -1.43 3.51
N ASP A 129 8.16 -2.62 3.69
CA ASP A 129 9.13 -2.88 4.75
C ASP A 129 10.39 -2.00 4.58
N LYS A 130 10.89 -1.84 3.35
CA LYS A 130 12.01 -0.93 3.04
C LYS A 130 11.64 0.53 3.31
N ILE A 131 10.46 0.97 2.87
CA ILE A 131 9.95 2.33 3.11
C ILE A 131 9.87 2.61 4.60
N ASN A 132 9.30 1.70 5.39
CA ASN A 132 9.20 1.86 6.84
C ASN A 132 10.59 1.93 7.50
N SER A 133 11.53 1.08 7.09
CA SER A 133 12.91 1.13 7.59
C SER A 133 13.60 2.45 7.26
N ALA A 134 13.42 2.96 6.04
CA ALA A 134 13.99 4.25 5.64
C ALA A 134 13.33 5.42 6.40
N LEU A 135 12.02 5.36 6.63
CA LEU A 135 11.29 6.34 7.45
C LEU A 135 11.80 6.38 8.89
N GLU A 136 12.04 5.21 9.49
CA GLU A 136 12.61 5.15 10.85
C GLU A 136 13.99 5.78 10.93
N VAL A 137 14.86 5.52 9.94
CA VAL A 137 16.20 6.13 9.87
C VAL A 137 16.06 7.63 9.69
N LEU A 138 15.29 8.09 8.70
CA LEU A 138 15.07 9.52 8.42
C LEU A 138 14.49 10.25 9.65
N ALA A 139 13.51 9.65 10.33
CA ALA A 139 12.92 10.25 11.52
C ALA A 139 13.92 10.41 12.66
N LYS A 140 14.77 9.40 12.88
CA LYS A 140 15.82 9.44 13.91
C LYS A 140 16.92 10.44 13.58
N ASP A 141 17.41 10.43 12.35
CA ASP A 141 18.50 11.29 11.90
C ASP A 141 18.12 12.78 11.95
N GLU A 142 16.89 13.09 11.59
CA GLU A 142 16.38 14.47 11.55
C GLU A 142 15.48 14.85 12.73
N TYR A 143 15.32 13.99 13.74
CA TYR A 143 14.53 14.25 14.96
C TYR A 143 13.06 14.59 14.70
N TYR A 144 12.39 13.87 13.79
CA TYR A 144 10.94 13.96 13.60
C TYR A 144 10.19 13.17 14.67
N ASP A 145 9.21 13.82 15.31
CA ASP A 145 8.32 13.17 16.28
C ASP A 145 7.17 12.43 15.59
N PHE A 146 6.66 12.97 14.47
CA PHE A 146 5.59 12.37 13.68
C PHE A 146 5.82 12.59 12.20
N ILE A 147 5.58 11.53 11.41
CA ILE A 147 5.52 11.59 9.95
C ILE A 147 4.18 10.99 9.53
N PHE A 148 3.39 11.76 8.77
CA PHE A 148 2.06 11.39 8.30
C PHE A 148 2.12 10.99 6.83
N ASP A 149 1.15 10.16 6.39
CA ASP A 149 0.93 9.91 4.97
C ASP A 149 -0.29 10.70 4.50
N VAL A 150 -0.10 11.67 3.59
CA VAL A 150 -1.19 12.52 3.09
C VAL A 150 -2.10 11.78 2.11
N ALA A 151 -1.63 10.69 1.48
CA ALA A 151 -2.43 9.84 0.61
C ALA A 151 -3.35 8.88 1.38
N ALA A 152 -3.11 8.68 2.69
CA ALA A 152 -3.87 7.76 3.52
C ALA A 152 -5.10 8.42 4.16
N GLY A 153 -6.18 8.54 3.39
CA GLY A 153 -7.52 8.74 3.97
C GLY A 153 -7.89 10.14 4.47
N GLY A 154 -7.23 11.22 3.99
CA GLY A 154 -7.72 12.59 4.21
C GLY A 154 -7.58 13.14 5.63
N ALA A 155 -6.70 12.56 6.45
CA ALA A 155 -6.43 13.06 7.81
C ALA A 155 -5.75 14.44 7.80
N ILE A 156 -5.02 14.78 6.73
CA ILE A 156 -4.35 16.07 6.54
C ILE A 156 -5.04 16.81 5.41
N VAL A 157 -5.68 17.94 5.74
CA VAL A 157 -6.38 18.77 4.77
C VAL A 157 -5.44 19.77 4.09
N TYR A 158 -4.44 20.25 4.83
CA TYR A 158 -3.42 21.17 4.34
C TYR A 158 -2.13 21.02 5.14
N ALA A 159 -1.01 21.02 4.43
CA ALA A 159 0.33 21.19 5.00
C ALA A 159 1.19 21.97 4.00
N ASP A 160 2.06 22.85 4.49
CA ASP A 160 3.00 23.59 3.67
C ASP A 160 4.03 22.63 3.04
N PRO A 161 4.06 22.48 1.70
CA PRO A 161 4.93 21.49 1.05
C PRO A 161 6.43 21.84 1.16
N GLU A 162 6.78 23.12 1.25
CA GLU A 162 8.19 23.51 1.36
C GLU A 162 8.77 23.18 2.75
N ARG A 163 7.92 23.16 3.78
CA ARG A 163 8.34 22.98 5.16
C ARG A 163 8.22 21.52 5.66
N PHE A 164 7.20 20.80 5.22
CA PHE A 164 6.80 19.55 5.86
C PHE A 164 6.87 18.33 4.94
N ASN A 165 7.05 18.51 3.61
CA ASN A 165 7.10 17.39 2.67
C ASN A 165 8.47 16.69 2.72
N LEU A 166 8.46 15.42 3.10
CA LEU A 166 9.65 14.57 3.21
C LEU A 166 9.74 13.53 2.09
N THR A 167 8.82 13.56 1.12
CA THR A 167 8.71 12.49 0.12
C THR A 167 10.00 12.33 -0.70
N ASP A 168 10.59 13.43 -1.16
CA ASP A 168 11.82 13.38 -1.95
C ASP A 168 13.03 12.97 -1.10
N LYS A 169 13.13 13.47 0.14
CA LYS A 169 14.16 13.03 1.10
C LYS A 169 14.07 11.54 1.41
N LEU A 170 12.86 11.01 1.54
CA LEU A 170 12.66 9.58 1.75
C LEU A 170 13.09 8.76 0.54
N ILE A 171 12.85 9.24 -0.68
CA ILE A 171 13.34 8.59 -1.90
C ILE A 171 14.87 8.56 -1.92
N GLU A 172 15.51 9.69 -1.64
CA GLU A 172 16.99 9.78 -1.53
C GLU A 172 17.52 8.79 -0.47
N LYS A 173 16.87 8.73 0.70
CA LYS A 173 17.27 7.80 1.77
C LYS A 173 17.12 6.33 1.37
N LEU A 174 16.09 6.00 0.62
CA LEU A 174 15.91 4.64 0.07
C LEU A 174 17.01 4.26 -0.92
N GLU A 175 17.44 5.22 -1.74
CA GLU A 175 18.56 5.02 -2.69
C GLU A 175 19.90 4.84 -1.94
N GLU A 176 20.18 5.67 -0.93
CA GLU A 176 21.37 5.53 -0.08
C GLU A 176 21.45 4.16 0.59
N LEU A 177 20.37 3.73 1.25
CA LEU A 177 20.31 2.44 1.94
C LEU A 177 20.47 1.25 0.97
N LYS A 178 19.97 1.38 -0.25
CA LYS A 178 20.15 0.38 -1.30
C LYS A 178 21.62 0.27 -1.71
N GLU A 179 22.29 1.41 -1.97
CA GLU A 179 23.72 1.42 -2.31
C GLU A 179 24.61 0.84 -1.19
N GLU A 180 24.28 1.15 0.08
CA GLU A 180 25.00 0.59 1.22
C GLU A 180 24.87 -0.94 1.29
N GLN A 181 23.65 -1.47 1.04
CA GLN A 181 23.42 -2.91 1.00
C GLN A 181 24.13 -3.61 -0.16
N GLU A 182 24.26 -2.95 -1.31
CA GLU A 182 25.01 -3.48 -2.46
C GLU A 182 26.52 -3.49 -2.23
N LYS A 183 27.08 -2.49 -1.52
CA LYS A 183 28.50 -2.41 -1.16
C LYS A 183 28.90 -3.41 -0.06
N ALA A 184 27.94 -3.87 0.75
CA ALA A 184 28.18 -4.81 1.86
C ALA A 184 28.11 -6.29 1.45
N LYS A 185 27.77 -6.60 0.20
CA LYS A 185 27.71 -7.96 -0.38
C LYS A 185 28.95 -8.30 -1.17
#